data_4f7f0d42729c51b729c50dd31e89d0e4
#
_entry.id   4f7f0d42729c51b729c50dd31e89d0e4
#
_cell.length_a   1.000
_cell.length_b   1.000
_cell.length_c   1.000
_cell.angle_alpha   90.00
_cell.angle_beta   90.00
_cell.angle_gamma   90.00
#
_symmetry.space_group_name_H-M   'P 1'
#
loop_
_entity.id
_entity.type
_entity.pdbx_description
1 polymer ?
#
loop_
_entity_poly.entity_id
_entity_poly.type
_entity_poly.pdbx_seq_one_letter_code
_entity_poly.pdbx_strand_id
1 'polypeptide(L)'
;MIAHINMSWVTRVYRDDLVTFQVDGTHGSAVAGLTDCVIQARQATPRPVWNPDEKRTHDFYADWQKVPDNVVYDNGFKEQWEMYIRHVCEDAPYRYTLLEGAKGVQLAECALQSWRERRWIDVAPIKV
;
A
#
# COMPACT_ATOMS: atom_id res chain seq x y z
N MET A 1 13.45 -3.03 -5.75
CA MET A 1 12.24 -2.37 -5.24
C MET A 1 12.52 -1.87 -3.83
N ILE A 2 12.07 -0.67 -3.49
CA ILE A 2 12.15 -0.13 -2.13
C ILE A 2 10.70 0.02 -1.66
N ALA A 3 10.38 -0.51 -0.47
CA ALA A 3 9.09 -0.33 0.17
C ALA A 3 9.26 0.53 1.43
N HIS A 4 8.42 1.54 1.58
CA HIS A 4 8.38 2.40 2.76
C HIS A 4 7.01 2.29 3.41
N ILE A 5 6.98 1.83 4.66
CA ILE A 5 5.74 1.64 5.42
C ILE A 5 5.76 2.60 6.61
N ASN A 6 4.71 3.41 6.72
CA ASN A 6 4.50 4.31 7.85
C ASN A 6 3.14 4.00 8.48
N MET A 7 3.13 3.67 9.76
CA MET A 7 1.92 3.35 10.50
C MET A 7 1.92 4.10 11.84
N SER A 8 0.76 4.65 12.22
CA SER A 8 0.59 5.29 13.52
C SER A 8 -0.87 5.26 13.97
N TRP A 9 -1.09 5.02 15.25
CA TRP A 9 -2.40 5.09 15.91
C TRP A 9 -2.73 6.47 16.47
N VAL A 10 -1.74 7.35 16.53
CA VAL A 10 -1.86 8.65 17.22
C VAL A 10 -1.66 9.84 16.30
N THR A 11 -1.37 9.61 15.04
CA THR A 11 -1.19 10.69 14.06
C THR A 11 -2.54 11.33 13.72
N ARG A 12 -2.59 12.65 13.77
CA ARG A 12 -3.72 13.40 13.24
C ARG A 12 -3.61 13.43 11.72
N VAL A 13 -4.64 12.94 11.06
CA VAL A 13 -4.66 12.78 9.60
C VAL A 13 -5.46 13.92 8.97
N TYR A 14 -4.83 14.64 8.04
CA TYR A 14 -5.49 15.61 7.17
C TYR A 14 -5.41 15.11 5.72
N ARG A 15 -6.23 14.11 5.43
CA ARG A 15 -6.39 13.49 4.11
C ARG A 15 -7.72 12.73 4.06
N ASP A 16 -8.21 12.46 2.87
CA ASP A 16 -9.53 11.85 2.66
C ASP A 16 -9.60 10.39 3.08
N ASP A 17 -8.46 9.68 3.11
CA ASP A 17 -8.39 8.26 3.46
C ASP A 17 -7.38 8.00 4.60
N LEU A 18 -7.69 7.03 5.44
CA LEU A 18 -6.79 6.58 6.52
C LEU A 18 -5.63 5.71 6.01
N VAL A 19 -5.84 5.04 4.88
CA VAL A 19 -4.84 4.16 4.26
C VAL A 19 -4.51 4.69 2.88
N THR A 20 -3.22 4.77 2.56
CA THR A 20 -2.74 5.14 1.23
C THR A 20 -1.65 4.17 0.82
N PHE A 21 -1.83 3.54 -0.32
CA PHE A 21 -0.82 2.74 -1.00
C PHE A 21 -0.35 3.53 -2.22
N GLN A 22 0.93 3.85 -2.28
CA GLN A 22 1.53 4.48 -3.45
C GLN A 22 2.61 3.58 -4.04
N VAL A 23 2.55 3.41 -5.35
CA VAL A 23 3.55 2.67 -6.12
C VAL A 23 4.06 3.59 -7.21
N ASP A 24 5.36 3.83 -7.20
CA ASP A 24 6.06 4.61 -8.22
C ASP A 24 6.94 3.69 -9.05
N GLY A 25 6.70 3.67 -10.35
CA GLY A 25 7.40 2.83 -11.31
C GLY A 25 8.01 3.64 -12.45
N THR A 26 8.78 2.97 -13.31
CA THR A 26 9.44 3.61 -14.47
C THR A 26 8.46 4.08 -15.55
N HIS A 27 7.24 3.57 -15.56
CA HIS A 27 6.22 3.88 -16.57
C HIS A 27 5.05 4.72 -16.04
N GLY A 28 5.02 5.00 -14.75
CA GLY A 28 3.98 5.79 -14.11
C GLY A 28 3.83 5.45 -12.65
N SER A 29 2.82 6.03 -12.03
CA SER A 29 2.51 5.88 -10.61
C SER A 29 1.05 5.50 -10.41
N ALA A 30 0.77 4.82 -9.30
CA ALA A 30 -0.57 4.53 -8.83
C ALA A 30 -0.69 4.91 -7.36
N VAL A 31 -1.82 5.49 -7.00
CA VAL A 31 -2.18 5.79 -5.61
C VAL A 31 -3.54 5.21 -5.32
N ALA A 32 -3.63 4.36 -4.32
CA ALA A 32 -4.87 3.73 -3.90
C ALA A 32 -5.13 3.96 -2.41
N GLY A 33 -6.39 4.22 -2.10
CA GLY A 33 -6.93 4.21 -0.76
C GLY A 33 -7.70 2.93 -0.46
N LEU A 34 -8.71 3.04 0.41
CA LEU A 34 -9.61 1.91 0.73
C LEU A 34 -10.65 1.68 -0.38
N THR A 35 -11.07 2.72 -1.07
CA THR A 35 -12.16 2.68 -2.06
C THR A 35 -11.79 3.22 -3.43
N ASP A 36 -10.78 4.04 -3.52
CA ASP A 36 -10.40 4.74 -4.76
C ASP A 36 -8.98 4.39 -5.18
N CYS A 37 -8.76 4.38 -6.50
CA CYS A 37 -7.44 4.25 -7.11
C CYS A 37 -7.31 5.25 -8.25
N VAL A 38 -6.17 5.93 -8.29
CA VAL A 38 -5.80 6.83 -9.38
C VAL A 38 -4.44 6.46 -9.95
N ILE A 39 -4.27 6.64 -11.23
CA ILE A 39 -3.02 6.37 -11.94
C ILE A 39 -2.56 7.59 -12.73
N GLN A 40 -1.26 7.74 -12.87
CA GLN A 40 -0.65 8.72 -13.77
C GLN A 40 0.42 8.03 -14.62
N ALA A 41 0.24 8.03 -15.92
CA ALA A 41 1.25 7.51 -16.84
C ALA A 41 2.45 8.46 -16.93
N ARG A 42 3.63 7.92 -17.19
CA ARG A 42 4.86 8.73 -17.37
C ARG A 42 4.71 9.81 -18.44
N GLN A 43 3.99 9.52 -19.51
CA GLN A 43 3.76 10.46 -20.61
C GLN A 43 2.90 11.67 -20.19
N ALA A 44 2.00 11.45 -19.22
CA ALA A 44 1.15 12.49 -18.64
C ALA A 44 1.80 13.19 -17.44
N THR A 45 3.03 12.83 -17.05
CA THR A 45 3.71 13.46 -15.93
C THR A 45 4.14 14.88 -16.29
N PRO A 46 3.65 15.92 -15.60
CA PRO A 46 4.00 17.29 -15.89
C PRO A 46 5.49 17.55 -15.60
N ARG A 47 6.09 18.42 -16.40
CA ARG A 47 7.49 18.84 -16.24
C ARG A 47 7.54 20.34 -15.95
N PRO A 48 7.14 20.77 -14.76
CA PRO A 48 7.15 22.18 -14.43
C PRO A 48 8.57 22.69 -14.35
N VAL A 49 8.79 23.87 -14.93
CA VAL A 49 9.99 24.65 -14.66
C VAL A 49 9.71 25.48 -13.42
N TRP A 50 10.56 25.35 -12.41
CA TRP A 50 10.42 26.19 -11.23
C TRP A 50 10.90 27.61 -11.54
N ASN A 51 9.98 28.58 -11.37
CA ASN A 51 10.29 30.00 -11.46
C ASN A 51 9.71 30.68 -10.21
N PRO A 52 10.51 31.26 -9.32
CA PRO A 52 10.03 31.91 -8.11
C PRO A 52 9.22 33.19 -8.38
N ASP A 53 9.42 33.82 -9.55
CA ASP A 53 8.78 35.07 -9.92
C ASP A 53 7.41 34.88 -10.58
N GLU A 54 7.07 33.62 -10.94
CA GLU A 54 5.81 33.30 -11.59
C GLU A 54 4.90 32.47 -10.69
N LYS A 55 3.62 32.85 -10.65
CA LYS A 55 2.62 32.03 -9.95
C LYS A 55 2.44 30.70 -10.68
N ARG A 56 2.55 29.60 -9.94
CA ARG A 56 2.30 28.26 -10.48
C ARG A 56 0.85 28.15 -10.97
N THR A 57 0.67 27.83 -12.25
CA THR A 57 -0.64 27.72 -12.91
C THR A 57 -1.04 26.26 -13.17
N HIS A 58 -0.10 25.31 -13.11
CA HIS A 58 -0.38 23.91 -13.37
C HIS A 58 -1.05 23.22 -12.18
N ASP A 59 -2.14 22.52 -12.45
CA ASP A 59 -2.79 21.62 -11.50
C ASP A 59 -2.21 20.22 -11.65
N PHE A 60 -1.41 19.79 -10.65
CA PHE A 60 -0.78 18.47 -10.65
C PHE A 60 -1.74 17.31 -10.46
N TYR A 61 -2.99 17.57 -10.08
CA TYR A 61 -4.01 16.54 -9.96
C TYR A 61 -4.76 16.29 -11.28
N ALA A 62 -4.75 17.23 -12.20
CA ALA A 62 -5.48 17.15 -13.47
C ALA A 62 -5.03 16.00 -14.38
N ASP A 63 -3.79 15.56 -14.25
CA ASP A 63 -3.20 14.50 -15.07
C ASP A 63 -3.36 13.09 -14.47
N TRP A 64 -4.00 12.98 -13.32
CA TRP A 64 -4.34 11.70 -12.71
C TRP A 64 -5.68 11.19 -13.21
N GLN A 65 -5.73 9.91 -13.54
CA GLN A 65 -6.92 9.24 -14.06
C GLN A 65 -7.48 8.31 -12.99
N LYS A 66 -8.77 8.42 -12.70
CA LYS A 66 -9.45 7.48 -11.81
C LYS A 66 -9.55 6.11 -12.49
N VAL A 67 -9.16 5.06 -11.78
CA VAL A 67 -9.39 3.68 -12.20
C VAL A 67 -10.87 3.37 -11.98
N PRO A 68 -11.61 2.87 -12.98
CA PRO A 68 -13.02 2.50 -12.81
C PRO A 68 -13.20 1.39 -11.77
N ASP A 69 -14.23 1.52 -10.96
CA ASP A 69 -14.61 0.49 -10.00
C ASP A 69 -15.31 -0.66 -10.72
N ASN A 70 -14.66 -1.82 -10.77
CA ASN A 70 -15.17 -3.00 -11.45
C ASN A 70 -15.75 -4.05 -10.50
N VAL A 71 -15.60 -3.84 -9.19
CA VAL A 71 -15.97 -4.80 -8.15
C VAL A 71 -16.79 -4.08 -7.09
N VAL A 72 -17.83 -4.74 -6.60
CA VAL A 72 -18.57 -4.29 -5.42
C VAL A 72 -17.68 -4.50 -4.19
N TYR A 73 -17.42 -3.43 -3.47
CA TYR A 73 -16.66 -3.51 -2.22
C TYR A 73 -17.50 -4.15 -1.13
N ASP A 74 -16.89 -5.04 -0.37
CA ASP A 74 -17.47 -5.59 0.85
C ASP A 74 -16.50 -5.35 2.02
N ASN A 75 -16.97 -5.62 3.23
CA ASN A 75 -16.16 -5.53 4.43
C ASN A 75 -15.04 -6.58 4.39
N GLY A 76 -13.78 -6.15 4.44
CA GLY A 76 -12.62 -7.04 4.36
C GLY A 76 -12.55 -8.09 5.47
N PHE A 77 -13.10 -7.81 6.67
CA PHE A 77 -13.21 -8.79 7.74
C PHE A 77 -14.26 -9.87 7.41
N LYS A 78 -15.38 -9.48 6.80
CA LYS A 78 -16.40 -10.44 6.33
C LYS A 78 -15.81 -11.36 5.27
N GLU A 79 -15.16 -10.81 4.24
CA GLU A 79 -14.51 -11.61 3.19
C GLU A 79 -13.46 -12.59 3.74
N GLN A 80 -12.66 -12.14 4.70
CA GLN A 80 -11.66 -12.99 5.34
C GLN A 80 -12.31 -14.16 6.09
N TRP A 81 -13.40 -13.90 6.83
CA TRP A 81 -14.15 -14.95 7.51
C TRP A 81 -14.81 -15.91 6.53
N GLU A 82 -15.39 -15.43 5.44
CA GLU A 82 -15.99 -16.27 4.41
C GLU A 82 -14.93 -17.21 3.78
N MET A 83 -13.76 -16.68 3.44
CA MET A 83 -12.65 -17.48 2.91
C MET A 83 -12.21 -18.56 3.91
N TYR A 84 -12.11 -18.21 5.19
CA TYR A 84 -11.72 -19.16 6.24
C TYR A 84 -12.75 -20.25 6.44
N ILE A 85 -14.04 -19.91 6.51
CA ILE A 85 -15.13 -20.87 6.65
C ILE A 85 -15.17 -21.82 5.46
N ARG A 86 -15.03 -21.31 4.23
CA ARG A 86 -14.97 -22.16 3.03
C ARG A 86 -13.76 -23.10 3.07
N HIS A 87 -12.63 -22.63 3.57
CA HIS A 87 -11.46 -23.49 3.74
C HIS A 87 -11.74 -24.65 4.70
N VAL A 88 -12.34 -24.36 5.85
CA VAL A 88 -12.63 -25.38 6.88
C VAL A 88 -13.75 -26.34 6.46
N CYS A 89 -14.80 -25.85 5.78
CA CYS A 89 -15.98 -26.64 5.45
C CYS A 89 -15.94 -27.30 4.07
N GLU A 90 -15.20 -26.72 3.13
CA GLU A 90 -15.22 -27.09 1.71
C GLU A 90 -13.82 -27.42 1.16
N ASP A 91 -12.77 -27.43 2.00
CA ASP A 91 -11.37 -27.57 1.60
C ASP A 91 -10.92 -26.56 0.53
N ALA A 92 -11.58 -25.37 0.49
CA ALA A 92 -11.23 -24.31 -0.44
C ALA A 92 -9.83 -23.77 -0.18
N PRO A 93 -9.07 -23.31 -1.20
CA PRO A 93 -7.76 -22.73 -0.99
C PRO A 93 -7.79 -21.52 -0.05
N TYR A 94 -6.90 -21.49 0.94
CA TYR A 94 -6.77 -20.38 1.88
C TYR A 94 -5.37 -19.79 1.84
N ARG A 95 -5.27 -18.55 1.39
CA ARG A 95 -3.98 -17.87 1.18
C ARG A 95 -3.33 -17.32 2.45
N TYR A 96 -4.08 -17.14 3.53
CA TYR A 96 -3.58 -16.60 4.80
C TYR A 96 -3.14 -17.72 5.74
N THR A 97 -2.12 -18.46 5.33
CA THR A 97 -1.59 -19.60 6.08
C THR A 97 -0.85 -19.16 7.35
N LEU A 98 -0.58 -20.10 8.26
CA LEU A 98 0.27 -19.85 9.44
C LEU A 98 1.67 -19.37 9.05
N LEU A 99 2.19 -19.82 7.90
CA LEU A 99 3.47 -19.32 7.38
C LEU A 99 3.42 -17.84 7.03
N GLU A 100 2.34 -17.36 6.41
CA GLU A 100 2.16 -15.93 6.13
C GLU A 100 2.03 -15.12 7.43
N GLY A 101 1.35 -15.67 8.43
CA GLY A 101 1.31 -15.08 9.78
C GLY A 101 2.70 -15.00 10.41
N ALA A 102 3.49 -16.07 10.33
CA ALA A 102 4.86 -16.10 10.85
C ALA A 102 5.78 -15.07 10.17
N LYS A 103 5.63 -14.85 8.86
CA LYS A 103 6.36 -13.77 8.14
C LYS A 103 6.02 -12.39 8.69
N GLY A 104 4.74 -12.14 9.00
CA GLY A 104 4.31 -10.88 9.61
C GLY A 104 4.96 -10.64 10.97
N VAL A 105 5.01 -11.65 11.83
CA VAL A 105 5.68 -11.58 13.14
C VAL A 105 7.18 -11.35 12.97
N GLN A 106 7.84 -12.10 12.10
CA GLN A 106 9.26 -11.92 11.80
C GLN A 106 9.59 -10.49 11.35
N LEU A 107 8.78 -9.90 10.46
CA LEU A 107 8.98 -8.53 10.01
C LEU A 107 8.86 -7.52 11.18
N ALA A 108 7.91 -7.73 12.09
CA ALA A 108 7.76 -6.88 13.28
C ALA A 108 8.97 -7.00 14.21
N GLU A 109 9.47 -8.21 14.45
CA GLU A 109 10.68 -8.45 15.26
C GLU A 109 11.93 -7.83 14.63
N CYS A 110 12.13 -8.02 13.33
CA CYS A 110 13.23 -7.40 12.58
C CYS A 110 13.16 -5.88 12.62
N ALA A 111 11.96 -5.28 12.52
CA ALA A 111 11.77 -3.85 12.62
C ALA A 111 12.15 -3.31 14.01
N LEU A 112 11.75 -3.99 15.09
CA LEU A 112 12.14 -3.65 16.45
C LEU A 112 13.64 -3.79 16.67
N GLN A 113 14.25 -4.83 16.15
CA GLN A 113 15.69 -5.02 16.19
C GLN A 113 16.42 -3.90 15.44
N SER A 114 16.01 -3.59 14.22
CA SER A 114 16.55 -2.49 13.42
C SER A 114 16.49 -1.16 14.16
N TRP A 115 15.35 -0.88 14.81
CA TRP A 115 15.18 0.33 15.63
C TRP A 115 16.14 0.38 16.83
N ARG A 116 16.33 -0.74 17.54
CA ARG A 116 17.25 -0.80 18.71
C ARG A 116 18.70 -0.67 18.29
N GLU A 117 19.09 -1.37 17.21
CA GLU A 117 20.48 -1.43 16.75
C GLU A 117 20.86 -0.30 15.80
N ARG A 118 19.88 0.51 15.34
CA ARG A 118 20.08 1.62 14.41
C ARG A 118 20.77 1.20 13.10
N ARG A 119 20.46 0.03 12.60
CA ARG A 119 21.00 -0.52 11.35
C ARG A 119 19.94 -1.28 10.57
N TRP A 120 20.23 -1.54 9.31
CA TRP A 120 19.44 -2.47 8.48
C TRP A 120 19.56 -3.89 9.03
N ILE A 121 18.47 -4.63 8.98
CA ILE A 121 18.40 -6.04 9.35
C ILE A 121 17.98 -6.83 8.12
N ASP A 122 18.74 -7.88 7.81
CA ASP A 122 18.38 -8.83 6.77
C ASP A 122 17.25 -9.73 7.26
N VAL A 123 16.18 -9.86 6.47
CA VAL A 123 15.07 -10.75 6.78
C VAL A 123 15.37 -12.12 6.21
N ALA A 124 15.76 -13.05 7.07
CA ALA A 124 16.07 -14.41 6.67
C ALA A 124 14.79 -15.16 6.22
N PRO A 125 14.86 -16.04 5.20
CA PRO A 125 13.72 -16.88 4.84
C PRO A 125 13.34 -17.82 5.98
N ILE A 126 12.04 -17.94 6.26
CA ILE A 126 11.54 -18.92 7.24
C ILE A 126 11.69 -20.31 6.62
N LYS A 127 12.42 -21.18 7.32
CA LYS A 127 12.53 -22.60 6.95
C LYS A 127 11.35 -23.35 7.56
N VAL A 128 10.58 -24.03 6.72
CA VAL A 128 9.48 -24.92 7.10
C VAL A 128 9.93 -26.35 6.90
#